data_44971b877ca08ca6eb3e45cda4cd92b9
#
_entry.id   44971b877ca08ca6eb3e45cda4cd92b9
#
_cell.length_a   1.000
_cell.length_b   1.000
_cell.length_c   1.000
_cell.angle_alpha   90.00
_cell.angle_beta   90.00
_cell.angle_gamma   90.00
#
_symmetry.space_group_name_H-M   'P 1'
#
loop_
_entity.id
_entity.type
_entity.pdbx_description
1 polymer ?
#
loop_
_entity_poly.entity_id
_entity_poly.type
_entity_poly.pdbx_seq_one_letter_code
_entity_poly.pdbx_strand_id
1 'polypeptide(L)'
;MRYDEIAREKAGIIKPGQVVVIMAQEEEVLDILLEQARSVDAIARVEGRDFEVVDRQMGVGGQMVTIRTPSAVYEDVFVPLFGQYQAHNAAAALVAVEAFMGGRGLDGRIVEQGLMNASSPGRMQVVRHSPTIIVDAAHNPAGAATLREAVESSFGFARIAGVYAAMGDKDVEGVLSEVEPFIDHLVVTQMPGERAADIARLAEIAEEVFGPDRVDVRESLADAVDRAAEVAEAGAQPADRSGVLVFGSVMLAGEMLALAGHSPR
;
A
#
# COMPACT_ATOMS: atom_id res chain seq x y z
N MET A 1 19.68 4.62 -7.90
CA MET A 1 20.01 3.18 -7.99
C MET A 1 19.24 2.62 -9.18
N ARG A 2 19.87 1.91 -10.08
CA ARG A 2 19.19 1.34 -11.26
C ARG A 2 18.39 0.10 -10.85
N TYR A 3 17.34 -0.24 -11.60
CA TYR A 3 16.46 -1.38 -11.27
C TYR A 3 17.22 -2.71 -11.26
N ASP A 4 18.19 -2.90 -12.14
CA ASP A 4 19.04 -4.08 -12.21
C ASP A 4 19.97 -4.24 -10.98
N GLU A 5 20.47 -3.15 -10.42
CA GLU A 5 21.26 -3.16 -9.19
C GLU A 5 20.41 -3.59 -7.97
N ILE A 6 19.20 -3.05 -7.87
CA ILE A 6 18.24 -3.42 -6.83
C ILE A 6 17.86 -4.89 -6.98
N ALA A 7 17.56 -5.35 -8.20
CA ALA A 7 17.20 -6.74 -8.48
C ALA A 7 18.32 -7.71 -8.05
N ARG A 8 19.58 -7.40 -8.36
CA ARG A 8 20.73 -8.22 -7.93
C ARG A 8 20.89 -8.25 -6.40
N GLU A 9 20.71 -7.12 -5.74
CA GLU A 9 20.74 -7.06 -4.27
C GLU A 9 19.66 -7.95 -3.67
N LYS A 10 18.40 -7.82 -4.15
CA LYS A 10 17.26 -8.60 -3.67
C LYS A 10 17.36 -10.09 -4.02
N ALA A 11 17.92 -10.42 -5.17
CA ALA A 11 18.18 -11.81 -5.57
C ALA A 11 19.08 -12.56 -4.56
N GLY A 12 19.89 -11.85 -3.78
CA GLY A 12 20.75 -12.43 -2.74
C GLY A 12 20.02 -13.20 -1.63
N ILE A 13 18.71 -13.04 -1.47
CA ILE A 13 17.90 -13.84 -0.53
C ILE A 13 17.58 -15.25 -1.07
N ILE A 14 17.69 -15.49 -2.37
CA ILE A 14 17.41 -16.78 -3.00
C ILE A 14 18.53 -17.77 -2.62
N LYS A 15 18.16 -18.87 -1.95
CA LYS A 15 19.11 -19.85 -1.39
C LYS A 15 18.97 -21.22 -2.05
N PRO A 16 20.02 -22.05 -2.01
CA PRO A 16 20.03 -23.38 -2.62
C PRO A 16 18.87 -24.26 -2.18
N GLY A 17 18.23 -24.92 -3.15
CA GLY A 17 17.19 -25.92 -2.92
C GLY A 17 15.88 -25.40 -2.35
N GLN A 18 15.70 -24.07 -2.26
CA GLN A 18 14.47 -23.45 -1.79
C GLN A 18 13.48 -23.16 -2.93
N VAL A 19 12.22 -22.97 -2.56
CA VAL A 19 11.23 -22.38 -3.48
C VAL A 19 11.27 -20.86 -3.32
N VAL A 20 11.43 -20.15 -4.43
CA VAL A 20 11.31 -18.69 -4.49
C VAL A 20 10.01 -18.32 -5.19
N VAL A 21 9.20 -17.49 -4.55
CA VAL A 21 7.97 -16.93 -5.14
C VAL A 21 8.30 -15.54 -5.67
N ILE A 22 8.05 -15.34 -6.95
CA ILE A 22 8.36 -14.10 -7.67
C ILE A 22 7.04 -13.53 -8.18
N MET A 23 6.66 -12.37 -7.66
CA MET A 23 5.52 -11.60 -8.16
C MET A 23 5.83 -11.03 -9.54
N ALA A 24 4.82 -10.56 -10.27
CA ALA A 24 4.99 -9.94 -11.58
C ALA A 24 6.06 -8.83 -11.54
N GLN A 25 6.99 -8.88 -12.47
CA GLN A 25 8.12 -7.97 -12.61
C GLN A 25 8.32 -7.61 -14.08
N GLU A 26 9.01 -6.50 -14.32
CA GLU A 26 9.56 -6.19 -15.64
C GLU A 26 10.52 -7.29 -16.09
N GLU A 27 10.56 -7.55 -17.40
CA GLU A 27 11.30 -8.69 -17.98
C GLU A 27 12.76 -8.72 -17.55
N GLU A 28 13.45 -7.56 -17.57
CA GLU A 28 14.85 -7.46 -17.17
C GLU A 28 15.07 -7.83 -15.69
N VAL A 29 14.15 -7.45 -14.81
CA VAL A 29 14.20 -7.78 -13.38
C VAL A 29 13.92 -9.26 -13.18
N LEU A 30 12.90 -9.79 -13.86
CA LEU A 30 12.53 -11.20 -13.80
C LEU A 30 13.69 -12.10 -14.23
N ASP A 31 14.38 -11.75 -15.32
CA ASP A 31 15.53 -12.51 -15.81
C ASP A 31 16.65 -12.61 -14.78
N ILE A 32 16.98 -11.50 -14.09
CA ILE A 32 17.99 -11.48 -13.03
C ILE A 32 17.60 -12.43 -11.88
N LEU A 33 16.32 -12.40 -11.46
CA LEU A 33 15.84 -13.27 -10.38
C LEU A 33 15.85 -14.73 -10.79
N LEU A 34 15.45 -15.05 -12.02
CA LEU A 34 15.46 -16.41 -12.57
C LEU A 34 16.87 -16.96 -12.79
N GLU A 35 17.83 -16.12 -13.22
CA GLU A 35 19.23 -16.48 -13.34
C GLU A 35 19.81 -16.85 -11.96
N GLN A 36 19.53 -16.04 -10.94
CA GLN A 36 19.95 -16.34 -9.57
C GLN A 36 19.32 -17.64 -9.07
N ALA A 37 18.02 -17.86 -9.29
CA ALA A 37 17.34 -19.08 -8.88
C ALA A 37 17.99 -20.32 -9.53
N ARG A 38 18.25 -20.26 -10.83
CA ARG A 38 18.94 -21.33 -11.56
C ARG A 38 20.36 -21.60 -11.05
N SER A 39 21.11 -20.53 -10.73
CA SER A 39 22.51 -20.65 -10.27
C SER A 39 22.67 -21.36 -8.92
N VAL A 40 21.58 -21.41 -8.12
CA VAL A 40 21.55 -22.04 -6.80
C VAL A 40 20.59 -23.23 -6.72
N ASP A 41 20.11 -23.75 -7.85
CA ASP A 41 19.12 -24.85 -7.91
C ASP A 41 17.84 -24.58 -7.09
N ALA A 42 17.39 -23.32 -7.02
CA ALA A 42 16.12 -22.96 -6.41
C ALA A 42 14.97 -23.13 -7.41
N ILE A 43 13.79 -23.49 -6.90
CA ILE A 43 12.58 -23.67 -7.69
C ILE A 43 11.83 -22.33 -7.74
N ALA A 44 11.76 -21.69 -8.90
CA ALA A 44 10.99 -20.46 -9.07
C ALA A 44 9.49 -20.75 -9.28
N ARG A 45 8.63 -19.96 -8.61
CA ARG A 45 7.19 -19.85 -8.83
C ARG A 45 6.88 -18.42 -9.21
N VAL A 46 6.51 -18.20 -10.46
CA VAL A 46 6.37 -16.85 -11.06
C VAL A 46 4.89 -16.54 -11.27
N GLU A 47 4.48 -15.37 -10.81
CA GLU A 47 3.14 -14.86 -11.07
C GLU A 47 2.90 -14.63 -12.56
N GLY A 48 1.69 -14.94 -13.02
CA GLY A 48 1.31 -14.94 -14.43
C GLY A 48 1.72 -16.19 -15.20
N ARG A 49 2.59 -17.06 -14.61
CA ARG A 49 3.01 -18.34 -15.19
C ARG A 49 2.62 -19.53 -14.31
N ASP A 50 2.99 -19.51 -13.06
CA ASP A 50 2.79 -20.61 -12.10
C ASP A 50 1.61 -20.37 -11.16
N PHE A 51 1.28 -19.11 -10.91
CA PHE A 51 0.12 -18.70 -10.09
C PHE A 51 -0.42 -17.35 -10.56
N GLU A 52 -1.67 -17.04 -10.20
CA GLU A 52 -2.30 -15.76 -10.54
C GLU A 52 -3.52 -15.46 -9.67
N VAL A 53 -3.92 -14.20 -9.65
CA VAL A 53 -5.27 -13.76 -9.24
C VAL A 53 -6.17 -13.87 -10.47
N VAL A 54 -7.12 -14.81 -10.46
CA VAL A 54 -8.03 -15.12 -11.59
C VAL A 54 -9.19 -14.13 -11.65
N ASP A 55 -9.75 -13.79 -10.48
CA ASP A 55 -10.84 -12.84 -10.33
C ASP A 55 -10.70 -12.02 -9.05
N ARG A 56 -11.22 -10.81 -9.08
CA ARG A 56 -11.23 -9.89 -7.96
C ARG A 56 -12.48 -9.02 -7.98
N GLN A 57 -13.20 -9.01 -6.87
CA GLN A 57 -14.39 -8.18 -6.68
C GLN A 57 -14.28 -7.41 -5.37
N MET A 58 -14.62 -6.12 -5.40
CA MET A 58 -14.66 -5.31 -4.17
C MET A 58 -15.84 -5.71 -3.30
N GLY A 59 -15.60 -5.89 -2.01
CA GLY A 59 -16.60 -6.16 -0.99
C GLY A 59 -16.56 -5.12 0.14
N VAL A 60 -17.49 -5.23 1.05
CA VAL A 60 -17.51 -4.37 2.24
C VAL A 60 -16.35 -4.77 3.17
N GLY A 61 -15.45 -3.84 3.44
CA GLY A 61 -14.30 -4.05 4.33
C GLY A 61 -13.12 -4.81 3.70
N GLY A 62 -13.12 -5.03 2.37
CA GLY A 62 -12.04 -5.75 1.70
C GLY A 62 -12.42 -6.17 0.28
N GLN A 63 -11.92 -7.32 -0.14
CA GLN A 63 -12.13 -7.84 -1.50
C GLN A 63 -12.30 -9.36 -1.51
N MET A 64 -13.12 -9.86 -2.42
CA MET A 64 -13.24 -11.27 -2.75
C MET A 64 -12.26 -11.58 -3.87
N VAL A 65 -11.47 -12.63 -3.74
CA VAL A 65 -10.46 -13.01 -4.73
C VAL A 65 -10.54 -14.49 -5.06
N THR A 66 -10.35 -14.83 -6.32
CA THR A 66 -10.11 -16.19 -6.78
C THR A 66 -8.63 -16.32 -7.14
N ILE A 67 -7.93 -17.22 -6.49
CA ILE A 67 -6.49 -17.42 -6.64
C ILE A 67 -6.21 -18.81 -7.19
N ARG A 68 -5.47 -18.89 -8.29
CA ARG A 68 -4.91 -20.13 -8.81
C ARG A 68 -3.45 -20.26 -8.38
N THR A 69 -3.11 -21.39 -7.76
CA THR A 69 -1.75 -21.76 -7.40
C THR A 69 -1.31 -22.97 -8.23
N PRO A 70 -0.04 -23.42 -8.15
CA PRO A 70 0.38 -24.68 -8.77
C PRO A 70 -0.37 -25.92 -8.27
N SER A 71 -0.98 -25.84 -7.10
CA SER A 71 -1.56 -27.01 -6.40
C SER A 71 -3.08 -27.00 -6.36
N ALA A 72 -3.73 -25.83 -6.44
CA ALA A 72 -5.18 -25.70 -6.26
C ALA A 72 -5.73 -24.38 -6.87
N VAL A 73 -7.07 -24.30 -6.93
CA VAL A 73 -7.79 -23.04 -7.12
C VAL A 73 -8.61 -22.77 -5.87
N TYR A 74 -8.46 -21.58 -5.32
CA TYR A 74 -9.19 -21.09 -4.15
C TYR A 74 -10.16 -20.02 -4.62
N GLU A 75 -11.44 -20.37 -4.67
CA GLU A 75 -12.51 -19.52 -5.19
C GLU A 75 -13.11 -18.66 -4.08
N ASP A 76 -13.45 -17.43 -4.41
CA ASP A 76 -14.20 -16.49 -3.57
C ASP A 76 -13.68 -16.34 -2.13
N VAL A 77 -12.35 -16.22 -1.99
CA VAL A 77 -11.71 -16.02 -0.69
C VAL A 77 -11.73 -14.55 -0.29
N PHE A 78 -12.24 -14.25 0.90
CA PHE A 78 -12.26 -12.88 1.40
C PHE A 78 -10.90 -12.44 1.97
N VAL A 79 -10.42 -11.29 1.48
CA VAL A 79 -9.19 -10.62 1.95
C VAL A 79 -9.57 -9.25 2.50
N PRO A 80 -9.48 -8.98 3.82
CA PRO A 80 -9.89 -7.73 4.47
C PRO A 80 -8.84 -6.62 4.28
N LEU A 81 -8.29 -6.51 3.08
CA LEU A 81 -7.29 -5.52 2.70
C LEU A 81 -7.71 -4.87 1.39
N PHE A 82 -7.46 -3.56 1.26
CA PHE A 82 -7.80 -2.79 0.07
C PHE A 82 -6.62 -2.69 -0.90
N GLY A 83 -6.95 -2.48 -2.18
CA GLY A 83 -5.98 -2.35 -3.27
C GLY A 83 -5.68 -3.67 -3.97
N GLN A 84 -5.54 -3.60 -5.29
CA GLN A 84 -5.29 -4.77 -6.14
C GLN A 84 -3.99 -5.48 -5.72
N TYR A 85 -2.95 -4.74 -5.37
CA TYR A 85 -1.67 -5.29 -4.95
C TYR A 85 -1.79 -6.23 -3.73
N GLN A 86 -2.80 -6.07 -2.87
CA GLN A 86 -3.03 -6.96 -1.73
C GLN A 86 -3.60 -8.32 -2.16
N ALA A 87 -4.37 -8.38 -3.24
CA ALA A 87 -4.79 -9.65 -3.82
C ALA A 87 -3.58 -10.44 -4.36
N HIS A 88 -2.65 -9.76 -5.04
CA HIS A 88 -1.40 -10.35 -5.52
C HIS A 88 -0.49 -10.78 -4.35
N ASN A 89 -0.39 -9.97 -3.30
CA ASN A 89 0.31 -10.34 -2.07
C ASN A 89 -0.28 -11.60 -1.42
N ALA A 90 -1.61 -11.72 -1.36
CA ALA A 90 -2.30 -12.90 -0.83
C ALA A 90 -1.99 -14.14 -1.67
N ALA A 91 -1.99 -14.02 -3.00
CA ALA A 91 -1.63 -15.11 -3.91
C ALA A 91 -0.18 -15.57 -3.70
N ALA A 92 0.76 -14.63 -3.62
CA ALA A 92 2.16 -14.94 -3.35
C ALA A 92 2.37 -15.61 -1.98
N ALA A 93 1.68 -15.12 -0.94
CA ALA A 93 1.73 -15.70 0.39
C ALA A 93 1.19 -17.15 0.39
N LEU A 94 0.08 -17.38 -0.31
CA LEU A 94 -0.51 -18.72 -0.44
C LEU A 94 0.45 -19.71 -1.07
N VAL A 95 1.06 -19.35 -2.20
CA VAL A 95 2.07 -20.17 -2.90
C VAL A 95 3.28 -20.44 -2.01
N ALA A 96 3.72 -19.44 -1.24
CA ALA A 96 4.83 -19.63 -0.30
C ALA A 96 4.49 -20.61 0.82
N VAL A 97 3.27 -20.54 1.37
CA VAL A 97 2.79 -21.49 2.40
C VAL A 97 2.63 -22.90 1.82
N GLU A 98 2.03 -23.06 0.63
CA GLU A 98 1.95 -24.36 -0.05
C GLU A 98 3.34 -24.97 -0.25
N ALA A 99 4.29 -24.19 -0.73
CA ALA A 99 5.67 -24.64 -0.91
C ALA A 99 6.30 -25.07 0.41
N PHE A 100 6.11 -24.31 1.48
CA PHE A 100 6.58 -24.64 2.82
C PHE A 100 5.95 -25.94 3.37
N MET A 101 4.69 -26.18 3.05
CA MET A 101 3.94 -27.39 3.44
C MET A 101 4.18 -28.59 2.51
N GLY A 102 5.21 -28.54 1.66
CA GLY A 102 5.63 -29.63 0.79
C GLY A 102 4.95 -29.64 -0.59
N GLY A 103 4.46 -28.48 -1.05
CA GLY A 103 3.95 -28.30 -2.40
C GLY A 103 2.55 -28.90 -2.63
N ARG A 104 1.76 -29.05 -1.58
CA ARG A 104 0.37 -29.55 -1.65
C ARG A 104 -0.62 -28.40 -1.47
N GLY A 105 -1.78 -28.52 -2.14
CA GLY A 105 -2.90 -27.61 -1.90
C GLY A 105 -3.34 -27.66 -0.43
N LEU A 106 -3.72 -26.53 0.11
CA LEU A 106 -4.22 -26.38 1.48
C LEU A 106 -5.73 -26.64 1.54
N ASP A 107 -6.23 -26.98 2.71
CA ASP A 107 -7.69 -27.02 2.93
C ASP A 107 -8.28 -25.61 2.76
N GLY A 108 -9.33 -25.49 1.94
CA GLY A 108 -9.93 -24.21 1.61
C GLY A 108 -10.42 -23.42 2.82
N ARG A 109 -10.89 -24.10 3.88
CA ARG A 109 -11.32 -23.45 5.13
C ARG A 109 -10.13 -22.84 5.89
N ILE A 110 -8.97 -23.50 5.84
CA ILE A 110 -7.75 -22.97 6.47
C ILE A 110 -7.29 -21.73 5.71
N VAL A 111 -7.36 -21.75 4.38
CA VAL A 111 -7.03 -20.60 3.53
C VAL A 111 -7.96 -19.44 3.82
N GLU A 112 -9.28 -19.70 3.82
CA GLU A 112 -10.29 -18.69 4.12
C GLU A 112 -10.08 -18.06 5.50
N GLN A 113 -9.90 -18.86 6.55
CA GLN A 113 -9.63 -18.36 7.89
C GLN A 113 -8.31 -17.58 7.99
N GLY A 114 -7.26 -18.06 7.32
CA GLY A 114 -5.95 -17.41 7.31
C GLY A 114 -6.00 -16.04 6.66
N LEU A 115 -6.60 -15.95 5.48
CA LEU A 115 -6.69 -14.70 4.74
C LEU A 115 -7.71 -13.72 5.34
N MET A 116 -8.84 -14.20 5.87
CA MET A 116 -9.83 -13.37 6.57
C MET A 116 -9.25 -12.68 7.83
N ASN A 117 -8.22 -13.23 8.44
CA ASN A 117 -7.52 -12.64 9.58
C ASN A 117 -6.25 -11.85 9.16
N ALA A 118 -6.01 -11.69 7.86
CA ALA A 118 -4.86 -10.95 7.39
C ALA A 118 -4.96 -9.46 7.77
N SER A 119 -3.88 -8.92 8.27
CA SER A 119 -3.76 -7.49 8.57
C SER A 119 -2.46 -6.93 8.04
N SER A 120 -2.48 -5.72 7.56
CA SER A 120 -1.30 -5.01 7.07
C SER A 120 -1.34 -3.57 7.61
N PRO A 121 -0.83 -3.34 8.83
CA PRO A 121 -0.91 -2.03 9.46
C PRO A 121 -0.27 -0.94 8.61
N GLY A 122 -1.00 0.17 8.44
CA GLY A 122 -0.54 1.30 7.63
C GLY A 122 -0.47 1.01 6.12
N ARG A 123 -1.26 0.05 5.61
CA ARG A 123 -1.45 -0.19 4.19
C ARG A 123 -2.93 -0.10 3.86
N MET A 124 -3.37 1.04 3.31
CA MET A 124 -4.77 1.34 3.01
C MET A 124 -5.70 1.03 4.20
N GLN A 125 -5.21 1.27 5.41
CA GLN A 125 -5.95 0.93 6.64
C GLN A 125 -6.98 2.00 6.95
N VAL A 126 -8.26 1.61 6.99
CA VAL A 126 -9.35 2.47 7.45
C VAL A 126 -9.33 2.52 8.97
N VAL A 127 -9.19 3.72 9.54
CA VAL A 127 -9.14 3.96 10.99
C VAL A 127 -10.35 4.72 11.52
N ARG A 128 -11.14 5.34 10.64
CA ARG A 128 -12.40 6.01 10.94
C ARG A 128 -13.32 5.95 9.72
N HIS A 129 -14.63 5.90 9.92
CA HIS A 129 -15.61 5.76 8.86
C HIS A 129 -16.41 7.03 8.52
N SER A 130 -16.34 8.07 9.35
CA SER A 130 -17.10 9.32 9.10
C SER A 130 -16.34 10.55 9.65
N PRO A 131 -15.71 11.36 8.78
CA PRO A 131 -15.36 11.01 7.41
C PRO A 131 -14.44 9.79 7.39
N THR A 132 -14.38 9.09 6.27
CA THR A 132 -13.47 7.94 6.14
C THR A 132 -12.02 8.41 6.22
N ILE A 133 -11.26 7.91 7.20
CA ILE A 133 -9.81 8.17 7.31
C ILE A 133 -9.05 6.92 6.95
N ILE A 134 -8.19 7.03 5.95
CA ILE A 134 -7.32 5.96 5.45
C ILE A 134 -5.87 6.32 5.77
N VAL A 135 -5.12 5.34 6.25
CA VAL A 135 -3.69 5.44 6.53
C VAL A 135 -2.90 4.57 5.58
N ASP A 136 -1.92 5.16 4.90
CA ASP A 136 -0.98 4.42 4.04
C ASP A 136 0.46 4.88 4.23
N ALA A 137 1.38 3.95 4.18
CA ALA A 137 2.81 4.22 4.35
C ALA A 137 3.57 4.50 3.03
N ALA A 138 2.87 4.82 1.94
CA ALA A 138 3.49 5.22 0.68
C ALA A 138 4.40 6.44 0.91
N HIS A 139 5.65 6.36 0.44
CA HIS A 139 6.69 7.35 0.73
C HIS A 139 7.66 7.56 -0.45
N ASN A 140 7.32 7.06 -1.62
CA ASN A 140 8.03 7.28 -2.88
C ASN A 140 7.03 7.35 -4.04
N PRO A 141 7.40 7.87 -5.22
CA PRO A 141 6.47 8.06 -6.34
C PRO A 141 5.75 6.78 -6.76
N ALA A 142 6.45 5.65 -6.86
CA ALA A 142 5.83 4.37 -7.23
C ALA A 142 4.79 3.90 -6.20
N GLY A 143 5.09 4.07 -4.90
CA GLY A 143 4.12 3.79 -3.83
C GLY A 143 2.92 4.74 -3.87
N ALA A 144 3.14 6.01 -4.20
CA ALA A 144 2.07 7.01 -4.35
C ALA A 144 1.16 6.71 -5.54
N ALA A 145 1.72 6.26 -6.67
CA ALA A 145 0.94 5.80 -7.82
C ALA A 145 0.07 4.58 -7.47
N THR A 146 0.65 3.58 -6.78
CA THR A 146 -0.10 2.41 -6.29
C THR A 146 -1.20 2.80 -5.31
N LEU A 147 -0.93 3.76 -4.42
CA LEU A 147 -1.92 4.30 -3.48
C LEU A 147 -3.09 4.96 -4.20
N ARG A 148 -2.81 5.78 -5.23
CA ARG A 148 -3.85 6.40 -6.06
C ARG A 148 -4.77 5.34 -6.67
N GLU A 149 -4.21 4.37 -7.39
CA GLU A 149 -4.98 3.27 -7.99
C GLU A 149 -5.83 2.51 -6.95
N ALA A 150 -5.26 2.27 -5.76
CA ALA A 150 -5.94 1.57 -4.69
C ALA A 150 -7.11 2.39 -4.13
N VAL A 151 -6.96 3.70 -3.94
CA VAL A 151 -8.05 4.59 -3.48
C VAL A 151 -9.15 4.67 -4.54
N GLU A 152 -8.80 4.96 -5.80
CA GLU A 152 -9.75 5.10 -6.90
C GLU A 152 -10.55 3.81 -7.15
N SER A 153 -9.90 2.64 -7.04
CA SER A 153 -10.56 1.35 -7.27
C SER A 153 -11.35 0.82 -6.08
N SER A 154 -11.12 1.33 -4.87
CA SER A 154 -11.71 0.77 -3.64
C SER A 154 -12.74 1.68 -2.98
N PHE A 155 -12.73 2.98 -3.28
CA PHE A 155 -13.57 3.98 -2.63
C PHE A 155 -14.21 4.92 -3.66
N GLY A 156 -15.47 5.27 -3.43
CA GLY A 156 -16.22 6.21 -4.26
C GLY A 156 -16.25 7.62 -3.69
N PHE A 157 -15.12 8.15 -3.25
CA PHE A 157 -15.06 9.49 -2.69
C PHE A 157 -15.42 10.57 -3.72
N ALA A 158 -16.16 11.56 -3.27
CA ALA A 158 -16.44 12.76 -4.05
C ALA A 158 -15.48 13.90 -3.71
N ARG A 159 -14.80 13.81 -2.55
CA ARG A 159 -13.79 14.74 -2.10
C ARG A 159 -12.79 14.06 -1.19
N ILE A 160 -11.50 14.33 -1.41
CA ILE A 160 -10.39 13.77 -0.62
C ILE A 160 -9.48 14.89 -0.14
N ALA A 161 -9.22 14.95 1.17
CA ALA A 161 -8.16 15.75 1.73
C ALA A 161 -6.97 14.88 2.13
N GLY A 162 -5.74 15.31 1.80
CA GLY A 162 -4.52 14.63 2.18
C GLY A 162 -3.92 15.19 3.46
N VAL A 163 -3.31 14.33 4.30
CA VAL A 163 -2.39 14.72 5.37
C VAL A 163 -1.03 14.12 5.04
N TYR A 164 -0.02 14.97 4.92
CA TYR A 164 1.29 14.56 4.43
C TYR A 164 2.44 15.00 5.32
N ALA A 165 3.36 14.10 5.55
CA ALA A 165 4.68 14.39 6.08
C ALA A 165 5.69 13.36 5.56
N ALA A 166 6.94 13.75 5.39
CA ALA A 166 7.98 12.91 4.81
C ALA A 166 9.29 12.98 5.59
N MET A 167 10.15 12.01 5.32
CA MET A 167 11.55 12.07 5.72
C MET A 167 12.34 12.94 4.74
N GLY A 168 13.39 13.63 5.23
CA GLY A 168 14.14 14.62 4.46
C GLY A 168 14.93 14.09 3.25
N ASP A 169 15.08 12.76 3.15
CA ASP A 169 15.78 12.08 2.07
C ASP A 169 14.85 11.59 0.94
N LYS A 170 13.55 11.91 1.00
CA LYS A 170 12.56 11.42 0.05
C LYS A 170 12.30 12.38 -1.10
N ASP A 171 11.87 11.83 -2.22
CA ASP A 171 11.40 12.56 -3.38
C ASP A 171 9.97 13.07 -3.12
N VAL A 172 9.89 14.22 -2.43
CA VAL A 172 8.63 14.85 -2.02
C VAL A 172 7.82 15.30 -3.23
N GLU A 173 8.47 15.97 -4.19
CA GLU A 173 7.81 16.48 -5.40
C GLU A 173 7.21 15.34 -6.23
N GLY A 174 7.98 14.26 -6.44
CA GLY A 174 7.50 13.08 -7.17
C GLY A 174 6.31 12.40 -6.47
N VAL A 175 6.33 12.29 -5.13
CA VAL A 175 5.19 11.74 -4.36
C VAL A 175 3.96 12.63 -4.49
N LEU A 176 4.09 13.94 -4.31
CA LEU A 176 2.98 14.88 -4.35
C LEU A 176 2.37 15.00 -5.75
N SER A 177 3.20 14.96 -6.79
CA SER A 177 2.75 14.99 -8.19
C SER A 177 1.88 13.77 -8.55
N GLU A 178 2.17 12.59 -7.97
CA GLU A 178 1.37 11.39 -8.19
C GLU A 178 -0.01 11.45 -7.52
N VAL A 179 -0.14 12.17 -6.42
CA VAL A 179 -1.41 12.22 -5.67
C VAL A 179 -2.23 13.49 -5.95
N GLU A 180 -1.62 14.53 -6.51
CA GLU A 180 -2.30 15.79 -6.81
C GLU A 180 -3.59 15.63 -7.65
N PRO A 181 -3.64 14.74 -8.67
CA PRO A 181 -4.83 14.61 -9.52
C PRO A 181 -6.10 14.13 -8.80
N PHE A 182 -5.99 13.50 -7.62
CA PHE A 182 -7.14 12.95 -6.91
C PHE A 182 -7.32 13.48 -5.49
N ILE A 183 -6.40 14.30 -4.99
CA ILE A 183 -6.50 15.01 -3.70
C ILE A 183 -6.94 16.45 -3.92
N ASP A 184 -8.08 16.84 -3.38
CA ASP A 184 -8.62 18.21 -3.52
C ASP A 184 -7.88 19.24 -2.67
N HIS A 185 -7.35 18.83 -1.52
CA HIS A 185 -6.66 19.71 -0.58
C HIS A 185 -5.62 18.94 0.23
N LEU A 186 -4.47 19.53 0.46
CA LEU A 186 -3.37 18.93 1.22
C LEU A 186 -3.11 19.67 2.51
N VAL A 187 -2.96 18.94 3.61
CA VAL A 187 -2.50 19.49 4.89
C VAL A 187 -1.11 18.90 5.17
N VAL A 188 -0.11 19.77 5.15
CA VAL A 188 1.28 19.40 5.49
C VAL A 188 1.45 19.44 7.00
N THR A 189 2.11 18.44 7.56
CA THR A 189 2.39 18.37 9.01
C THR A 189 3.83 17.98 9.31
N GLN A 190 4.26 18.20 10.57
CA GLN A 190 5.59 17.87 11.04
C GLN A 190 5.60 16.46 11.66
N MET A 191 6.59 15.64 11.28
CA MET A 191 6.91 14.43 12.03
C MET A 191 7.98 14.71 13.09
N PRO A 192 8.00 13.96 14.19
CA PRO A 192 9.08 14.02 15.15
C PRO A 192 10.37 13.39 14.60
N GLY A 193 11.51 13.86 15.12
CA GLY A 193 12.83 13.29 14.87
C GLY A 193 13.68 14.09 13.87
N GLU A 194 15.00 13.97 14.03
CA GLU A 194 16.01 14.73 13.27
C GLU A 194 16.04 14.41 11.77
N ARG A 195 15.47 13.27 11.36
CA ARG A 195 15.41 12.85 9.95
C ARG A 195 14.15 13.30 9.24
N ALA A 196 13.19 13.89 9.94
CA ALA A 196 11.99 14.43 9.34
C ALA A 196 12.35 15.61 8.41
N ALA A 197 11.62 15.73 7.31
CA ALA A 197 11.74 16.91 6.46
C ALA A 197 11.23 18.14 7.22
N ASP A 198 11.86 19.29 6.98
CA ASP A 198 11.42 20.56 7.52
C ASP A 198 10.04 20.93 6.96
N ILE A 199 9.11 21.30 7.86
CA ILE A 199 7.71 21.54 7.49
C ILE A 199 7.57 22.74 6.53
N ALA A 200 8.42 23.77 6.65
CA ALA A 200 8.36 24.92 5.75
C ALA A 200 8.79 24.52 4.34
N ARG A 201 9.83 23.66 4.24
CA ARG A 201 10.27 23.11 2.96
C ARG A 201 9.21 22.20 2.32
N LEU A 202 8.54 21.38 3.14
CA LEU A 202 7.43 20.56 2.63
C LEU A 202 6.27 21.42 2.11
N ALA A 203 5.95 22.48 2.82
CA ALA A 203 4.89 23.42 2.41
C ALA A 203 5.22 24.12 1.09
N GLU A 204 6.46 24.62 0.90
CA GLU A 204 6.91 25.21 -0.35
C GLU A 204 6.71 24.26 -1.53
N ILE A 205 7.17 23.01 -1.44
CA ILE A 205 7.01 22.01 -2.50
C ILE A 205 5.52 21.68 -2.73
N ALA A 206 4.75 21.57 -1.64
CA ALA A 206 3.32 21.31 -1.75
C ALA A 206 2.58 22.44 -2.47
N GLU A 207 2.90 23.71 -2.17
CA GLU A 207 2.32 24.87 -2.84
C GLU A 207 2.73 24.95 -4.32
N GLU A 208 3.95 24.54 -4.66
CA GLU A 208 4.38 24.45 -6.07
C GLU A 208 3.57 23.42 -6.86
N VAL A 209 3.22 22.28 -6.25
CA VAL A 209 2.49 21.18 -6.90
C VAL A 209 0.98 21.41 -6.91
N PHE A 210 0.38 21.78 -5.77
CA PHE A 210 -1.08 21.90 -5.59
C PHE A 210 -1.61 23.32 -5.82
N GLY A 211 -0.74 24.32 -5.74
CA GLY A 211 -1.14 25.72 -5.63
C GLY A 211 -1.45 26.14 -4.17
N PRO A 212 -1.17 27.41 -3.81
CA PRO A 212 -1.24 27.89 -2.42
C PRO A 212 -2.65 27.81 -1.81
N ASP A 213 -3.70 27.91 -2.64
CA ASP A 213 -5.10 27.85 -2.17
C ASP A 213 -5.55 26.43 -1.75
N ARG A 214 -4.76 25.40 -2.09
CA ARG A 214 -5.06 24.01 -1.81
C ARG A 214 -4.14 23.40 -0.74
N VAL A 215 -3.34 24.21 -0.04
CA VAL A 215 -2.37 23.75 0.95
C VAL A 215 -2.59 24.46 2.28
N ASP A 216 -2.70 23.68 3.34
CA ASP A 216 -2.67 24.13 4.73
C ASP A 216 -1.44 23.54 5.44
N VAL A 217 -0.97 24.23 6.49
CA VAL A 217 0.13 23.76 7.35
C VAL A 217 -0.37 23.62 8.79
N ARG A 218 -0.10 22.50 9.42
CA ARG A 218 -0.38 22.24 10.83
C ARG A 218 0.81 21.55 11.49
N GLU A 219 1.25 22.05 12.64
CA GLU A 219 2.42 21.51 13.32
C GLU A 219 2.19 20.11 13.91
N SER A 220 0.97 19.82 14.40
CA SER A 220 0.63 18.53 14.98
C SER A 220 -0.18 17.65 14.01
N LEU A 221 0.04 16.34 14.08
CA LEU A 221 -0.73 15.37 13.30
C LEU A 221 -2.24 15.43 13.63
N ALA A 222 -2.59 15.62 14.91
CA ALA A 222 -3.99 15.71 15.33
C ALA A 222 -4.69 16.91 14.68
N ASP A 223 -4.09 18.11 14.75
CA ASP A 223 -4.64 19.30 14.12
C ASP A 223 -4.68 19.19 12.59
N ALA A 224 -3.70 18.49 11.99
CA ALA A 224 -3.68 18.26 10.56
C ALA A 224 -4.82 17.33 10.11
N VAL A 225 -5.09 16.27 10.86
CA VAL A 225 -6.20 15.35 10.59
C VAL A 225 -7.56 16.03 10.79
N ASP A 226 -7.71 16.82 11.84
CA ASP A 226 -8.94 17.58 12.10
C ASP A 226 -9.19 18.59 10.98
N ARG A 227 -8.15 19.32 10.55
CA ARG A 227 -8.25 20.26 9.43
C ARG A 227 -8.58 19.56 8.11
N ALA A 228 -7.96 18.43 7.83
CA ALA A 228 -8.25 17.65 6.63
C ALA A 228 -9.71 17.13 6.65
N ALA A 229 -10.21 16.70 7.82
CA ALA A 229 -11.60 16.29 7.98
C ALA A 229 -12.58 17.44 7.72
N GLU A 230 -12.33 18.62 8.31
CA GLU A 230 -13.13 19.84 8.05
C GLU A 230 -13.21 20.16 6.56
N VAL A 231 -12.06 20.13 5.87
CA VAL A 231 -11.98 20.45 4.43
C VAL A 231 -12.69 19.37 3.60
N ALA A 232 -12.52 18.09 3.93
CA ALA A 232 -13.18 17.00 3.22
C ALA A 232 -14.71 17.09 3.35
N GLU A 233 -15.21 17.48 4.53
CA GLU A 233 -16.65 17.64 4.81
C GLU A 233 -17.20 19.01 4.37
N ALA A 234 -16.37 20.00 4.06
CA ALA A 234 -16.79 21.33 3.60
C ALA A 234 -17.40 21.27 2.19
N GLY A 235 -18.68 21.01 2.12
CA GLY A 235 -19.45 20.96 0.87
C GLY A 235 -20.78 20.23 1.06
N ALA A 236 -21.66 20.28 0.05
CA ALA A 236 -22.98 19.67 0.08
C ALA A 236 -22.95 18.14 -0.18
N GLN A 237 -21.84 17.46 0.07
CA GLN A 237 -21.70 16.03 -0.14
C GLN A 237 -22.03 15.26 1.15
N PRO A 238 -22.62 14.04 1.07
CA PRO A 238 -22.75 13.17 2.21
C PRO A 238 -21.39 12.84 2.83
N ALA A 239 -21.30 12.79 4.16
CA ALA A 239 -20.06 12.55 4.89
C ALA A 239 -19.40 11.19 4.56
N ASP A 240 -20.19 10.21 4.12
CA ASP A 240 -19.72 8.89 3.67
C ASP A 240 -18.98 8.93 2.32
N ARG A 241 -19.08 10.06 1.58
CA ARG A 241 -18.35 10.30 0.34
C ARG A 241 -17.15 11.23 0.50
N SER A 242 -16.79 11.54 1.73
CA SER A 242 -15.63 12.36 2.08
C SER A 242 -14.52 11.49 2.65
N GLY A 243 -13.31 11.65 2.13
CA GLY A 243 -12.13 10.90 2.53
C GLY A 243 -11.00 11.78 3.05
N VAL A 244 -10.29 11.28 4.06
CA VAL A 244 -8.99 11.81 4.50
C VAL A 244 -7.96 10.73 4.29
N LEU A 245 -6.86 11.08 3.60
CA LEU A 245 -5.76 10.18 3.32
C LEU A 245 -4.51 10.64 4.07
N VAL A 246 -4.02 9.86 5.02
CA VAL A 246 -2.78 10.13 5.77
C VAL A 246 -1.66 9.29 5.17
N PHE A 247 -0.62 9.93 4.60
CA PHE A 247 0.44 9.24 3.87
C PHE A 247 1.77 9.99 3.88
N GLY A 248 2.84 9.34 3.39
CA GLY A 248 4.16 9.92 3.15
C GLY A 248 5.29 9.28 3.98
N SER A 249 4.95 8.50 5.02
CA SER A 249 5.96 7.82 5.84
C SER A 249 5.37 6.65 6.63
N VAL A 250 6.16 5.59 6.81
CA VAL A 250 5.83 4.50 7.76
C VAL A 250 5.70 5.03 9.19
N MET A 251 6.52 6.04 9.56
CA MET A 251 6.47 6.66 10.89
C MET A 251 5.16 7.44 11.09
N LEU A 252 4.77 8.24 10.11
CA LEU A 252 3.49 8.97 10.13
C LEU A 252 2.30 8.01 10.23
N ALA A 253 2.34 6.91 9.46
CA ALA A 253 1.32 5.88 9.55
C ALA A 253 1.24 5.28 10.95
N GLY A 254 2.38 4.97 11.57
CA GLY A 254 2.44 4.47 12.95
C GLY A 254 1.87 5.46 13.98
N GLU A 255 2.19 6.75 13.86
CA GLU A 255 1.64 7.80 14.72
C GLU A 255 0.13 7.96 14.55
N MET A 256 -0.35 7.93 13.30
CA MET A 256 -1.79 8.00 13.03
C MET A 256 -2.53 6.78 13.61
N LEU A 257 -1.96 5.58 13.50
CA LEU A 257 -2.53 4.37 14.10
C LEU A 257 -2.59 4.49 15.62
N ALA A 258 -1.55 5.01 16.26
CA ALA A 258 -1.53 5.25 17.70
C ALA A 258 -2.58 6.29 18.10
N LEU A 259 -2.69 7.41 17.37
CA LEU A 259 -3.69 8.45 17.58
C LEU A 259 -5.12 7.89 17.48
N ALA A 260 -5.36 6.98 16.54
CA ALA A 260 -6.65 6.30 16.35
C ALA A 260 -6.91 5.14 17.33
N GLY A 261 -6.01 4.89 18.30
CA GLY A 261 -6.15 3.80 19.27
C GLY A 261 -5.82 2.40 18.73
N HIS A 262 -5.23 2.31 17.54
CA HIS A 262 -4.74 1.07 16.95
C HIS A 262 -3.28 0.88 17.35
N SER A 263 -3.01 0.22 18.49
CA SER A 263 -1.62 -0.15 18.81
C SER A 263 -1.11 -1.21 17.82
N PRO A 264 0.08 -1.05 17.23
CA PRO A 264 0.69 -2.13 16.47
C PRO A 264 0.91 -3.33 17.40
N ARG A 265 0.41 -4.48 17.01
CA ARG A 265 0.66 -5.76 17.70
C ARG A 265 1.94 -6.39 17.20
#